data_587143509846f02bc2b32dba09b58097
#
_entry.id   587143509846f02bc2b32dba09b58097
#
_cell.length_a   1.000
_cell.length_b   1.000
_cell.length_c   1.000
_cell.angle_alpha   90.00
_cell.angle_beta   90.00
_cell.angle_gamma   90.00
#
_symmetry.space_group_name_H-M   'P 1'
#
loop_
_entity.id
_entity.type
_entity.pdbx_description
1 polymer ?
#
loop_
_entity_poly.entity_id
_entity_poly.type
_entity_poly.pdbx_seq_one_letter_code
_entity_poly.pdbx_strand_id
1 'polypeptide(L)'
;LDQLDYISEPDLFHDLFGHVPLLLNPVFADYMHAYGCGGVKATKLGADALKRLTRLYWYTVEFGLLRTADGLRIYGAGIVSSKGESIYCLDSPVPNRLGFDLRRVMRTQFRIDTYQETYFVIDGFESLFEATREDFGPIYADLLTSEDIAATAILPSDNVHHAGHRVRDVAAGGAAPALVIPG
;
A
#
# COMPACT_ATOMS: atom_id res chain seq x y z
N LEU A 1 -21.40 1.00 16.90
CA LEU A 1 -20.17 0.16 16.78
C LEU A 1 -20.48 -1.22 16.21
N ASP A 2 -21.36 -1.30 15.22
CA ASP A 2 -21.81 -2.60 14.67
C ASP A 2 -21.03 -3.02 13.41
N GLN A 3 -19.96 -2.30 13.02
CA GLN A 3 -19.10 -2.62 11.87
C GLN A 3 -17.63 -2.42 12.22
N LEU A 4 -17.05 -3.42 12.88
CA LEU A 4 -15.58 -3.51 13.11
C LEU A 4 -14.81 -3.99 11.87
N ASP A 5 -15.49 -4.35 10.80
CA ASP A 5 -14.86 -4.98 9.64
C ASP A 5 -14.19 -3.97 8.69
N TYR A 6 -14.67 -2.72 8.65
CA TYR A 6 -14.08 -1.65 7.86
C TYR A 6 -14.41 -0.28 8.48
N ILE A 7 -13.40 0.50 8.82
CA ILE A 7 -13.55 1.88 9.28
C ILE A 7 -13.54 2.79 8.05
N SER A 8 -14.67 3.40 7.74
CA SER A 8 -14.82 4.27 6.57
C SER A 8 -14.10 5.63 6.69
N GLU A 9 -13.84 6.06 7.92
CA GLU A 9 -13.10 7.30 8.22
C GLU A 9 -12.11 7.05 9.36
N PRO A 10 -10.87 7.60 9.28
CA PRO A 10 -9.88 7.49 10.36
C PRO A 10 -10.44 8.00 11.68
N ASP A 11 -10.22 7.26 12.75
CA ASP A 11 -10.60 7.63 14.10
C ASP A 11 -9.37 7.72 15.01
N LEU A 12 -9.57 8.07 16.28
CA LEU A 12 -8.49 8.17 17.26
C LEU A 12 -7.73 6.86 17.45
N PHE A 13 -8.39 5.70 17.31
CA PHE A 13 -7.73 4.40 17.39
C PHE A 13 -6.77 4.21 16.21
N HIS A 14 -7.21 4.52 15.00
CA HIS A 14 -6.36 4.48 13.80
C HIS A 14 -5.11 5.35 13.99
N ASP A 15 -5.26 6.59 14.46
CA ASP A 15 -4.12 7.48 14.67
C ASP A 15 -3.17 6.99 15.76
N LEU A 16 -3.70 6.64 16.93
CA LEU A 16 -2.88 6.27 18.10
C LEU A 16 -2.21 4.90 17.97
N PHE A 17 -2.86 3.93 17.34
CA PHE A 17 -2.33 2.55 17.23
C PHE A 17 -1.75 2.24 15.86
N GLY A 18 -2.21 2.93 14.81
CA GLY A 18 -1.71 2.74 13.46
C GLY A 18 -0.47 3.59 13.15
N HIS A 19 -0.52 4.89 13.44
CA HIS A 19 0.53 5.81 13.02
C HIS A 19 1.56 6.13 14.11
N VAL A 20 1.12 6.48 15.32
CA VAL A 20 2.03 6.99 16.36
C VAL A 20 3.14 6.00 16.74
N PRO A 21 2.88 4.69 16.94
CA PRO A 21 3.93 3.76 17.31
C PRO A 21 5.06 3.64 16.27
N LEU A 22 4.74 3.77 14.99
CA LEU A 22 5.74 3.71 13.92
C LEU A 22 6.72 4.88 13.98
N LEU A 23 6.29 6.06 14.43
CA LEU A 23 7.15 7.23 14.58
C LEU A 23 8.18 7.08 15.70
N LEU A 24 8.04 6.09 16.59
CA LEU A 24 9.07 5.74 17.58
C LEU A 24 10.27 5.01 16.94
N ASN A 25 10.11 4.47 15.75
CA ASN A 25 11.23 3.94 14.96
C ASN A 25 11.92 5.11 14.24
N PRO A 26 13.20 5.40 14.53
CA PRO A 26 13.88 6.56 13.95
C PRO A 26 14.01 6.48 12.43
N VAL A 27 14.19 5.30 11.86
CA VAL A 27 14.29 5.10 10.40
C VAL A 27 12.97 5.41 9.73
N PHE A 28 11.85 4.98 10.33
CA PHE A 28 10.52 5.31 9.82
C PHE A 28 10.20 6.80 9.96
N ALA A 29 10.62 7.44 11.06
CA ALA A 29 10.48 8.88 11.25
C ALA A 29 11.29 9.67 10.19
N ASP A 30 12.51 9.24 9.86
CA ASP A 30 13.32 9.82 8.80
C ASP A 30 12.69 9.64 7.41
N TYR A 31 12.09 8.46 7.16
CA TYR A 31 11.27 8.24 5.95
C TYR A 31 10.11 9.24 5.87
N MET A 32 9.35 9.43 6.95
CA MET A 32 8.23 10.37 6.98
C MET A 32 8.67 11.81 6.77
N HIS A 33 9.84 12.19 7.30
CA HIS A 33 10.43 13.49 7.03
C HIS A 33 10.80 13.67 5.54
N ALA A 34 11.47 12.68 4.95
CA ALA A 34 11.84 12.69 3.53
C ALA A 34 10.59 12.75 2.63
N TYR A 35 9.53 11.99 2.97
CA TYR A 35 8.23 12.05 2.32
C TYR A 35 7.64 13.47 2.36
N GLY A 36 7.65 14.13 3.54
CA GLY A 36 7.19 15.51 3.70
C GLY A 36 7.97 16.51 2.85
N CYS A 37 9.29 16.37 2.76
CA CYS A 37 10.13 17.17 1.87
C CYS A 37 9.75 16.95 0.39
N GLY A 38 9.47 15.71 -0.01
CA GLY A 38 8.92 15.37 -1.32
C GLY A 38 7.57 16.05 -1.58
N GLY A 39 6.71 16.14 -0.54
CA GLY A 39 5.42 16.82 -0.59
C GLY A 39 5.54 18.32 -0.88
N VAL A 40 6.48 19.00 -0.25
CA VAL A 40 6.75 20.43 -0.52
C VAL A 40 7.18 20.66 -1.98
N LYS A 41 7.88 19.72 -2.60
CA LYS A 41 8.23 19.78 -4.03
C LYS A 41 6.99 19.48 -4.91
N ALA A 42 6.21 18.47 -4.55
CA ALA A 42 5.00 18.08 -5.28
C ALA A 42 3.99 19.24 -5.37
N THR A 43 3.80 20.02 -4.29
CA THR A 43 2.90 21.18 -4.30
C THR A 43 3.27 22.24 -5.33
N LYS A 44 4.56 22.37 -5.64
CA LYS A 44 5.06 23.31 -6.67
C LYS A 44 4.88 22.79 -8.10
N LEU A 45 4.78 21.45 -8.25
CA LEU A 45 4.63 20.78 -9.55
C LEU A 45 3.17 20.55 -9.93
N GLY A 46 2.24 20.63 -8.97
CA GLY A 46 0.79 20.55 -9.18
C GLY A 46 0.16 19.24 -8.78
N ALA A 47 -1.12 19.09 -9.17
CA ALA A 47 -1.99 18.01 -8.66
C ALA A 47 -1.51 16.60 -9.04
N ASP A 48 -0.93 16.42 -10.22
CA ASP A 48 -0.46 15.12 -10.67
C ASP A 48 0.73 14.60 -9.84
N ALA A 49 1.66 15.49 -9.47
CA ALA A 49 2.77 15.12 -8.57
C ALA A 49 2.25 14.76 -7.18
N LEU A 50 1.28 15.52 -6.65
CA LEU A 50 0.63 15.21 -5.38
C LEU A 50 -0.10 13.87 -5.42
N LYS A 51 -0.82 13.58 -6.51
CA LYS A 51 -1.49 12.29 -6.73
C LYS A 51 -0.49 11.12 -6.70
N ARG A 52 0.69 11.28 -7.35
CA ARG A 52 1.76 10.28 -7.32
C ARG A 52 2.28 10.07 -5.90
N LEU A 53 2.51 11.15 -5.17
CA LEU A 53 2.99 11.09 -3.78
C LEU A 53 1.96 10.45 -2.84
N THR A 54 0.67 10.75 -3.02
CA THR A 54 -0.41 10.13 -2.23
C THR A 54 -0.40 8.60 -2.37
N ARG A 55 -0.08 8.07 -3.56
CA ARG A 55 0.05 6.62 -3.77
C ARG A 55 1.19 6.01 -2.95
N LEU A 56 2.30 6.72 -2.80
CA LEU A 56 3.39 6.27 -1.93
C LEU A 56 2.92 6.16 -0.48
N TYR A 57 2.23 7.18 0.04
CA TYR A 57 1.66 7.15 1.38
C TYR A 57 0.69 5.97 1.54
N TRP A 58 -0.23 5.83 0.60
CA TRP A 58 -1.26 4.80 0.60
C TRP A 58 -0.66 3.39 0.69
N TYR A 59 0.26 3.06 -0.20
CA TYR A 59 0.83 1.71 -0.27
C TYR A 59 1.93 1.42 0.74
N THR A 60 2.33 2.40 1.55
CA THR A 60 3.33 2.23 2.61
C THR A 60 2.73 2.49 3.98
N VAL A 61 2.44 3.74 4.31
CA VAL A 61 1.99 4.14 5.64
C VAL A 61 0.62 3.55 5.99
N GLU A 62 -0.28 3.47 5.00
CA GLU A 62 -1.63 2.93 5.20
C GLU A 62 -1.73 1.43 4.95
N PHE A 63 -1.16 0.92 3.86
CA PHE A 63 -1.39 -0.46 3.42
C PHE A 63 -0.10 -1.25 3.17
N GLY A 64 0.96 -0.93 3.90
CA GLY A 64 2.25 -1.56 3.75
C GLY A 64 2.38 -2.90 4.49
N LEU A 65 3.12 -3.84 3.87
CA LEU A 65 3.53 -5.11 4.45
C LEU A 65 5.05 -5.18 4.61
N LEU A 66 5.52 -5.88 5.65
CA LEU A 66 6.92 -6.08 5.98
C LEU A 66 7.26 -7.57 5.93
N ARG A 67 8.34 -7.94 5.26
CA ARG A 67 8.89 -9.30 5.30
C ARG A 67 9.80 -9.47 6.51
N THR A 68 9.56 -10.51 7.29
CA THR A 68 10.40 -10.93 8.40
C THR A 68 10.85 -12.38 8.24
N ALA A 69 11.72 -12.84 9.13
CA ALA A 69 12.13 -14.26 9.17
C ALA A 69 10.93 -15.20 9.42
N ASP A 70 9.90 -14.73 10.12
CA ASP A 70 8.71 -15.51 10.47
C ASP A 70 7.54 -15.28 9.48
N GLY A 71 7.79 -14.71 8.30
CA GLY A 71 6.80 -14.42 7.27
C GLY A 71 6.39 -12.94 7.18
N LEU A 72 5.28 -12.68 6.52
CA LEU A 72 4.79 -11.31 6.34
C LEU A 72 4.18 -10.75 7.61
N ARG A 73 4.38 -9.46 7.84
CA ARG A 73 3.79 -8.69 8.93
C ARG A 73 3.16 -7.41 8.38
N ILE A 74 2.15 -6.93 9.08
CA ILE A 74 1.46 -5.70 8.78
C ILE A 74 2.17 -4.55 9.50
N TYR A 75 2.42 -3.44 8.80
CA TYR A 75 2.78 -2.18 9.43
C TYR A 75 1.86 -1.04 9.01
N GLY A 76 1.08 -1.19 7.94
CA GLY A 76 0.18 -0.15 7.44
C GLY A 76 -1.00 0.12 8.39
N ALA A 77 -1.22 1.39 8.74
CA ALA A 77 -2.22 1.82 9.70
C ALA A 77 -3.65 1.49 9.25
N GLY A 78 -3.95 1.66 7.97
CA GLY A 78 -5.24 1.31 7.39
C GLY A 78 -5.56 -0.18 7.49
N ILE A 79 -4.56 -1.05 7.35
CA ILE A 79 -4.74 -2.48 7.56
C ILE A 79 -4.96 -2.79 9.06
N VAL A 80 -4.13 -2.23 9.95
CA VAL A 80 -4.21 -2.47 11.40
C VAL A 80 -5.57 -2.07 11.96
N SER A 81 -6.19 -1.05 11.41
CA SER A 81 -7.52 -0.55 11.82
C SER A 81 -8.69 -1.37 11.26
N SER A 82 -8.43 -2.35 10.39
CA SER A 82 -9.46 -3.18 9.76
C SER A 82 -9.20 -4.65 10.02
N LYS A 83 -10.02 -5.30 10.87
CA LYS A 83 -9.94 -6.73 11.15
C LYS A 83 -10.01 -7.57 9.88
N GLY A 84 -10.96 -7.26 8.99
CA GLY A 84 -11.16 -8.01 7.76
C GLY A 84 -9.95 -7.90 6.82
N GLU A 85 -9.41 -6.69 6.66
CA GLU A 85 -8.26 -6.48 5.78
C GLU A 85 -6.97 -7.04 6.37
N SER A 86 -6.81 -7.05 7.69
CA SER A 86 -5.66 -7.69 8.37
C SER A 86 -5.55 -9.18 8.04
N ILE A 87 -6.68 -9.88 7.97
CA ILE A 87 -6.73 -11.29 7.55
C ILE A 87 -6.54 -11.39 6.03
N TYR A 88 -7.28 -10.58 5.28
CA TYR A 88 -7.27 -10.61 3.83
C TYR A 88 -5.89 -10.36 3.22
N CYS A 89 -5.17 -9.35 3.72
CA CYS A 89 -3.86 -8.99 3.17
C CYS A 89 -2.78 -10.06 3.35
N LEU A 90 -2.89 -10.91 4.39
CA LEU A 90 -1.93 -11.98 4.67
C LEU A 90 -2.36 -13.34 4.08
N ASP A 91 -3.64 -13.71 4.24
CA ASP A 91 -4.10 -15.09 4.05
C ASP A 91 -4.87 -15.30 2.74
N SER A 92 -5.51 -14.24 2.19
CA SER A 92 -6.29 -14.38 0.97
C SER A 92 -5.40 -14.64 -0.25
N PRO A 93 -5.79 -15.56 -1.15
CA PRO A 93 -5.11 -15.76 -2.43
C PRO A 93 -5.43 -14.70 -3.48
N VAL A 94 -6.34 -13.77 -3.19
CA VAL A 94 -6.88 -12.82 -4.19
C VAL A 94 -5.93 -11.65 -4.47
N PRO A 95 -5.36 -10.91 -3.47
CA PRO A 95 -4.52 -9.76 -3.75
C PRO A 95 -3.12 -10.15 -4.19
N ASN A 96 -2.52 -9.33 -5.05
CA ASN A 96 -1.09 -9.42 -5.32
C ASN A 96 -0.29 -8.99 -4.10
N ARG A 97 0.87 -9.60 -3.88
CA ARG A 97 1.91 -9.15 -2.94
C ARG A 97 3.20 -8.99 -3.71
N LEU A 98 3.63 -7.75 -3.90
CA LEU A 98 4.76 -7.36 -4.74
C LEU A 98 5.84 -6.73 -3.88
N GLY A 99 7.11 -6.93 -4.23
CA GLY A 99 8.21 -6.21 -3.60
C GLY A 99 8.09 -4.70 -3.82
N PHE A 100 8.47 -3.93 -2.82
CA PHE A 100 8.44 -2.47 -2.89
C PHE A 100 9.43 -1.96 -3.93
N ASP A 101 8.95 -1.08 -4.81
CA ASP A 101 9.74 -0.23 -5.69
C ASP A 101 9.06 1.15 -5.73
N LEU A 102 9.83 2.21 -5.48
CA LEU A 102 9.31 3.56 -5.32
C LEU A 102 8.49 4.04 -6.54
N ARG A 103 9.07 3.91 -7.74
CA ARG A 103 8.42 4.37 -8.98
C ARG A 103 7.22 3.50 -9.34
N ARG A 104 7.31 2.21 -9.08
CA ARG A 104 6.21 1.27 -9.26
C ARG A 104 5.01 1.62 -8.38
N VAL A 105 5.26 1.86 -7.10
CA VAL A 105 4.24 2.26 -6.11
C VAL A 105 3.58 3.57 -6.52
N MET A 106 4.37 4.60 -6.81
CA MET A 106 3.86 5.93 -7.16
C MET A 106 3.07 5.97 -8.49
N ARG A 107 3.20 4.93 -9.33
CA ARG A 107 2.40 4.77 -10.56
C ARG A 107 1.14 3.93 -10.35
N THR A 108 1.06 3.14 -9.27
CA THR A 108 -0.04 2.20 -9.04
C THR A 108 -1.29 2.92 -8.56
N GLN A 109 -2.39 2.72 -9.26
CA GLN A 109 -3.71 3.20 -8.84
C GLN A 109 -4.20 2.42 -7.62
N PHE A 110 -5.02 3.03 -6.78
CA PHE A 110 -5.66 2.38 -5.64
C PHE A 110 -7.14 2.73 -5.56
N ARG A 111 -7.87 1.98 -4.72
CA ARG A 111 -9.27 2.22 -4.38
C ARG A 111 -9.39 2.40 -2.86
N ILE A 112 -10.37 3.22 -2.46
CA ILE A 112 -10.66 3.52 -1.05
C ILE A 112 -11.93 2.83 -0.54
N ASP A 113 -12.68 2.21 -1.42
CA ASP A 113 -14.02 1.65 -1.18
C ASP A 113 -14.04 0.11 -1.14
N THR A 114 -12.87 -0.52 -1.26
CA THR A 114 -12.69 -1.98 -1.25
C THR A 114 -11.36 -2.33 -0.62
N TYR A 115 -11.17 -3.60 -0.23
CA TYR A 115 -9.84 -4.12 0.12
C TYR A 115 -8.88 -3.95 -1.05
N GLN A 116 -7.59 -3.80 -0.73
CA GLN A 116 -6.59 -3.54 -1.75
C GLN A 116 -6.37 -4.76 -2.66
N GLU A 117 -6.24 -4.50 -3.96
CA GLU A 117 -5.97 -5.53 -4.98
C GLU A 117 -4.47 -5.89 -5.05
N THR A 118 -3.61 -5.01 -4.55
CA THR A 118 -2.16 -5.19 -4.46
C THR A 118 -1.65 -4.59 -3.16
N TYR A 119 -0.75 -5.32 -2.50
CA TYR A 119 0.06 -4.85 -1.37
C TYR A 119 1.52 -4.84 -1.76
N PHE A 120 2.26 -3.84 -1.27
CA PHE A 120 3.70 -3.79 -1.45
C PHE A 120 4.42 -4.20 -0.16
N VAL A 121 5.45 -5.03 -0.33
CA VAL A 121 6.21 -5.67 0.73
C VAL A 121 7.59 -5.06 0.79
N ILE A 122 7.97 -4.51 1.94
CA ILE A 122 9.32 -4.04 2.22
C ILE A 122 10.13 -5.12 2.95
N ASP A 123 11.46 -5.05 2.84
CA ASP A 123 12.38 -5.93 3.58
C ASP A 123 12.81 -5.33 4.93
N GLY A 124 12.53 -4.06 5.15
CA GLY A 124 12.83 -3.28 6.35
C GLY A 124 12.50 -1.81 6.10
N PHE A 125 12.36 -1.02 7.16
CA PHE A 125 12.12 0.42 7.04
C PHE A 125 13.29 1.15 6.39
N GLU A 126 14.49 0.59 6.48
CA GLU A 126 15.69 1.08 5.78
C GLU A 126 15.47 1.14 4.27
N SER A 127 14.76 0.18 3.69
CA SER A 127 14.46 0.17 2.25
C SER A 127 13.54 1.31 1.82
N LEU A 128 12.57 1.71 2.68
CA LEU A 128 11.75 2.90 2.45
C LEU A 128 12.59 4.17 2.50
N PHE A 129 13.41 4.30 3.54
CA PHE A 129 14.23 5.48 3.74
C PHE A 129 15.25 5.64 2.60
N GLU A 130 15.97 4.58 2.24
CA GLU A 130 16.93 4.61 1.13
C GLU A 130 16.28 5.02 -0.20
N ALA A 131 15.09 4.48 -0.50
CA ALA A 131 14.36 4.81 -1.72
C ALA A 131 13.92 6.29 -1.77
N THR A 132 13.73 6.94 -0.62
CA THR A 132 13.26 8.32 -0.50
C THR A 132 14.38 9.33 -0.17
N ARG A 133 15.63 8.88 0.00
CA ARG A 133 16.79 9.76 0.18
C ARG A 133 17.13 10.57 -1.06
N GLU A 134 16.79 10.05 -2.23
CA GLU A 134 17.00 10.76 -3.49
C GLU A 134 16.16 12.04 -3.55
N ASP A 135 16.60 12.99 -4.35
CA ASP A 135 15.81 14.16 -4.66
C ASP A 135 14.54 13.74 -5.42
N PHE A 136 13.38 14.11 -4.89
CA PHE A 136 12.08 13.84 -5.55
C PHE A 136 11.90 14.61 -6.88
N GLY A 137 12.71 15.62 -7.18
CA GLY A 137 12.62 16.37 -8.44
C GLY A 137 12.77 15.48 -9.68
N PRO A 138 13.87 14.75 -9.83
CA PRO A 138 14.03 13.77 -10.93
C PRO A 138 12.98 12.67 -10.94
N ILE A 139 12.55 12.21 -9.74
CA ILE A 139 11.50 11.18 -9.62
C ILE A 139 10.20 11.71 -10.21
N TYR A 140 9.77 12.92 -9.85
CA TYR A 140 8.56 13.52 -10.43
C TYR A 140 8.69 13.77 -11.93
N ALA A 141 9.85 14.21 -12.41
CA ALA A 141 10.06 14.44 -13.84
C ALA A 141 9.83 13.15 -14.67
N ASP A 142 10.28 12.01 -14.17
CA ASP A 142 10.05 10.70 -14.76
C ASP A 142 8.57 10.28 -14.64
N LEU A 143 8.00 10.39 -13.44
CA LEU A 143 6.65 9.93 -13.15
C LEU A 143 5.55 10.72 -13.87
N LEU A 144 5.74 12.03 -14.07
CA LEU A 144 4.75 12.87 -14.76
C LEU A 144 4.63 12.54 -16.26
N THR A 145 5.64 11.90 -16.84
CA THR A 145 5.61 11.40 -18.23
C THR A 145 5.23 9.92 -18.32
N SER A 146 5.11 9.24 -17.18
CA SER A 146 4.82 7.81 -17.11
C SER A 146 3.32 7.55 -16.98
N GLU A 147 2.84 6.47 -17.60
CA GLU A 147 1.45 6.01 -17.47
C GLU A 147 1.17 5.47 -16.06
N ASP A 148 -0.09 5.59 -15.64
CA ASP A 148 -0.62 4.94 -14.44
C ASP A 148 -0.67 3.42 -14.64
N ILE A 149 -0.48 2.68 -13.57
CA ILE A 149 -0.56 1.22 -13.55
C ILE A 149 -1.82 0.82 -12.78
N ALA A 150 -2.64 -0.02 -13.36
CA ALA A 150 -3.83 -0.55 -12.68
C ALA A 150 -3.42 -1.32 -11.40
N ALA A 151 -4.23 -1.21 -10.34
CA ALA A 151 -3.96 -1.87 -9.06
C ALA A 151 -3.80 -3.40 -9.20
N THR A 152 -4.49 -4.02 -10.14
CA THR A 152 -4.44 -5.46 -10.41
C THR A 152 -3.26 -5.92 -11.26
N ALA A 153 -2.53 -5.00 -11.88
CA ALA A 153 -1.50 -5.36 -12.87
C ALA A 153 -0.21 -5.86 -12.20
N ILE A 154 0.35 -6.92 -12.75
CA ILE A 154 1.70 -7.40 -12.47
C ILE A 154 2.56 -7.11 -13.70
N LEU A 155 3.69 -6.46 -13.50
CA LEU A 155 4.65 -6.16 -14.56
C LEU A 155 5.77 -7.21 -14.59
N PRO A 156 6.41 -7.43 -15.74
CA PRO A 156 7.57 -8.33 -15.83
C PRO A 156 8.74 -7.93 -14.93
N SER A 157 8.82 -6.66 -14.54
CA SER A 157 9.84 -6.12 -13.64
C SER A 157 9.52 -6.27 -12.16
N ASP A 158 8.28 -6.66 -11.81
CA ASP A 158 7.87 -6.76 -10.41
C ASP A 158 8.57 -7.95 -9.71
N ASN A 159 9.04 -7.70 -8.48
CA ASN A 159 9.42 -8.78 -7.57
C ASN A 159 8.15 -9.38 -6.96
N VAL A 160 7.73 -10.54 -7.44
CA VAL A 160 6.43 -11.13 -7.08
C VAL A 160 6.60 -12.08 -5.90
N HIS A 161 6.06 -11.70 -4.72
CA HIS A 161 5.95 -12.60 -3.57
C HIS A 161 4.72 -13.52 -3.68
N HIS A 162 3.61 -12.98 -4.21
CA HIS A 162 2.39 -13.70 -4.50
C HIS A 162 1.66 -13.03 -5.67
N ALA A 163 1.32 -13.83 -6.70
CA ALA A 163 0.45 -13.40 -7.78
C ALA A 163 -0.99 -13.73 -7.41
N GLY A 164 -1.83 -12.70 -7.29
CA GLY A 164 -3.23 -12.85 -6.91
C GLY A 164 -4.05 -13.61 -7.95
N HIS A 165 -5.02 -14.39 -7.48
CA HIS A 165 -5.98 -15.08 -8.34
C HIS A 165 -7.11 -14.14 -8.72
N ARG A 166 -7.23 -13.78 -10.00
CA ARG A 166 -8.37 -12.99 -10.48
C ARG A 166 -9.61 -13.88 -10.54
N VAL A 167 -10.68 -13.41 -9.92
CA VAL A 167 -12.02 -14.04 -10.03
C VAL A 167 -12.55 -14.04 -11.49
N ARG A 168 -11.85 -13.43 -12.46
CA ARG A 168 -12.25 -13.43 -13.87
C ARG A 168 -12.14 -14.78 -14.58
N ASP A 169 -11.39 -15.73 -14.04
CA ASP A 169 -11.27 -17.06 -14.65
C ASP A 169 -12.44 -18.00 -14.27
N VAL A 170 -13.34 -17.56 -13.38
CA VAL A 170 -14.51 -18.36 -12.94
C VAL A 170 -15.80 -17.96 -13.67
N ALA A 171 -15.83 -16.86 -14.41
CA ALA A 171 -17.04 -16.35 -15.07
C ALA A 171 -17.36 -17.00 -16.44
N ALA A 172 -16.65 -18.06 -16.83
CA ALA A 172 -17.00 -18.87 -18.01
C ALA A 172 -17.76 -20.17 -17.65
N GLY A 173 -18.11 -20.40 -16.39
CA GLY A 173 -18.87 -21.59 -16.01
C GLY A 173 -19.19 -21.65 -14.51
N GLY A 174 -20.29 -21.05 -14.09
CA GLY A 174 -20.88 -21.35 -12.78
C GLY A 174 -21.01 -20.12 -11.85
N ALA A 175 -22.16 -20.07 -11.19
CA ALA A 175 -22.56 -19.02 -10.25
C ALA A 175 -21.51 -18.76 -9.15
N ALA A 176 -21.32 -17.48 -8.80
CA ALA A 176 -20.44 -17.05 -7.74
C ALA A 176 -20.78 -17.76 -6.41
N PRO A 177 -19.79 -18.30 -5.67
CA PRO A 177 -20.03 -18.75 -4.31
C PRO A 177 -20.24 -17.53 -3.42
N ALA A 178 -21.35 -17.52 -2.68
CA ALA A 178 -21.62 -16.56 -1.62
C ALA A 178 -20.48 -16.61 -0.58
N LEU A 179 -20.00 -15.45 -0.16
CA LEU A 179 -19.04 -15.30 0.92
C LEU A 179 -19.66 -15.88 2.19
N VAL A 180 -19.26 -17.09 2.59
CA VAL A 180 -19.63 -17.68 3.88
C VAL A 180 -18.64 -17.16 4.90
N ILE A 181 -19.08 -16.26 5.76
CA ILE A 181 -18.35 -15.84 6.95
C ILE A 181 -18.61 -16.89 8.02
N PRO A 182 -17.59 -17.59 8.58
CA PRO A 182 -17.80 -18.43 9.75
C PRO A 182 -18.13 -17.55 10.96
N GLY A 183 -19.20 -17.90 11.66
CA GLY A 183 -19.64 -17.24 12.91
C GLY A 183 -18.69 -17.47 14.09
#